data_502dd08f85b2d728bd49ae503ac37c73
#
_entry.id   502dd08f85b2d728bd49ae503ac37c73
#
_cell.length_a   1.000
_cell.length_b   1.000
_cell.length_c   1.000
_cell.angle_alpha   90.00
_cell.angle_beta   90.00
_cell.angle_gamma   90.00
#
_symmetry.space_group_name_H-M   'P 1'
#
loop_
_entity.id
_entity.type
_entity.pdbx_description
1 polymer ?
#
loop_
_entity_poly.entity_id
_entity_poly.type
_entity_poly.pdbx_seq_one_letter_code
_entity_poly.pdbx_strand_id
1 'polypeptide(L)'
;MNKADSQITARTAGSFYMQETESSTAVLSTPPLSPTVVRALNALNIHTLADVEALGAAHCFALLKASGLTITKSTLWQLGALVCHTTAQQLSPEQKQVLQAAYQALPPVHLPPNSEEQHSYMQAALEQAQAAASQGEMPIGAVVVYQGQIIARAHNECVQQHFIGAHAEMLALQRAGAVLQSYRLSECDVYVTVEPCMMCAGALLQARVKRVIYGIAEAKTGAIESQLQIATHNHLNQHTAFFSGTNAEECRHLMQDFFKSKR
;
A
#
# COMPACT_ATOMS: atom_id res chain seq x y z
N MET A 1 -19.36 20.95 18.75
CA MET A 1 -18.21 20.41 17.99
C MET A 1 -17.96 21.33 16.81
N ASN A 2 -16.84 22.00 16.79
CA ASN A 2 -16.50 23.00 15.76
C ASN A 2 -16.10 22.29 14.45
N LYS A 3 -16.33 22.92 13.30
CA LYS A 3 -15.94 22.38 11.98
C LYS A 3 -14.45 21.97 11.90
N ALA A 4 -13.58 22.60 12.71
CA ALA A 4 -12.15 22.27 12.81
C ALA A 4 -11.90 20.90 13.48
N ASP A 5 -12.73 20.50 14.45
CA ASP A 5 -12.55 19.21 15.15
C ASP A 5 -12.97 18.01 14.27
N SER A 6 -13.93 18.22 13.36
CA SER A 6 -14.35 17.17 12.41
C SER A 6 -13.33 16.93 11.30
N GLN A 7 -12.50 17.92 10.95
CA GLN A 7 -11.45 17.74 9.93
C GLN A 7 -10.23 16.98 10.47
N ILE A 8 -9.99 16.99 11.77
CA ILE A 8 -8.87 16.26 12.40
C ILE A 8 -9.18 14.75 12.52
N THR A 9 -10.44 14.38 12.64
CA THR A 9 -10.88 12.98 12.85
C THR A 9 -11.33 12.24 11.60
N ALA A 10 -11.63 12.95 10.52
CA ALA A 10 -12.18 12.37 9.32
C ALA A 10 -11.10 12.18 8.25
N ARG A 11 -10.41 11.11 8.27
CA ARG A 11 -9.80 10.38 7.13
C ARG A 11 -8.62 9.53 7.62
N THR A 12 -8.95 8.41 8.22
CA THR A 12 -8.01 7.30 8.40
C THR A 12 -8.14 6.36 7.20
N ALA A 13 -7.01 6.03 6.62
CA ALA A 13 -6.83 5.06 5.53
C ALA A 13 -7.62 5.37 4.23
N GLY A 14 -7.11 6.32 3.46
CA GLY A 14 -7.46 6.50 2.06
C GLY A 14 -6.32 5.99 1.18
N SER A 15 -6.68 5.20 0.19
CA SER A 15 -5.85 4.77 -0.92
C SER A 15 -4.99 5.93 -1.46
N PHE A 16 -3.73 5.64 -1.77
CA PHE A 16 -2.81 6.51 -2.49
C PHE A 16 -3.25 6.67 -3.96
N TYR A 17 -4.40 7.34 -4.20
CA TYR A 17 -4.82 7.80 -5.52
C TYR A 17 -5.26 9.24 -5.44
N MET A 18 -4.48 10.10 -6.07
CA MET A 18 -4.80 11.51 -6.31
C MET A 18 -5.99 11.62 -7.25
N GLN A 19 -7.19 11.90 -6.73
CA GLN A 19 -8.20 12.59 -7.52
C GLN A 19 -7.85 14.08 -7.50
N GLU A 20 -7.65 14.65 -8.67
CA GLU A 20 -7.47 16.09 -8.85
C GLU A 20 -8.72 16.84 -8.35
N THR A 21 -8.64 17.34 -7.11
CA THR A 21 -9.55 18.37 -6.63
C THR A 21 -8.81 19.70 -6.68
N GLU A 22 -9.41 20.72 -7.27
CA GLU A 22 -8.95 22.12 -7.23
C GLU A 22 -8.90 22.62 -5.79
N SER A 23 -7.85 22.28 -5.03
CA SER A 23 -7.62 22.70 -3.65
C SER A 23 -6.16 23.06 -3.49
N SER A 24 -5.94 24.30 -3.10
CA SER A 24 -4.70 24.95 -2.69
C SER A 24 -3.38 24.34 -3.21
N THR A 25 -2.90 24.83 -4.32
CA THR A 25 -1.58 24.53 -4.91
C THR A 25 -0.39 25.08 -4.08
N ALA A 26 -0.61 25.50 -2.83
CA ALA A 26 0.43 26.01 -1.98
C ALA A 26 1.48 24.95 -1.69
N VAL A 27 2.67 25.12 -2.23
CA VAL A 27 3.82 24.24 -2.03
C VAL A 27 4.25 24.30 -0.55
N LEU A 28 4.62 23.15 0.00
CA LEU A 28 5.14 23.08 1.37
C LEU A 28 6.41 23.91 1.51
N SER A 29 6.45 24.78 2.51
CA SER A 29 7.51 25.78 2.69
C SER A 29 8.19 25.70 4.04
N THR A 30 9.34 26.35 4.10
CA THR A 30 10.08 26.59 5.34
C THR A 30 10.09 28.10 5.61
N PRO A 31 9.59 28.59 6.73
CA PRO A 31 8.79 27.91 7.77
C PRO A 31 7.36 27.57 7.28
N PRO A 32 6.52 26.82 8.00
CA PRO A 32 6.70 26.36 9.39
C PRO A 32 7.45 25.02 9.53
N LEU A 33 7.59 24.26 8.44
CA LEU A 33 8.31 22.98 8.48
C LEU A 33 9.83 23.21 8.34
N SER A 34 10.64 22.31 8.89
CA SER A 34 12.09 22.37 8.66
C SER A 34 12.44 21.94 7.23
N PRO A 35 13.57 22.40 6.65
CA PRO A 35 14.00 22.01 5.31
C PRO A 35 14.14 20.49 5.15
N THR A 36 14.54 19.79 6.21
CA THR A 36 14.66 18.33 6.22
C THR A 36 13.32 17.64 6.14
N VAL A 37 12.31 18.15 6.86
CA VAL A 37 10.94 17.62 6.81
C VAL A 37 10.32 17.86 5.44
N VAL A 38 10.47 19.06 4.86
CA VAL A 38 9.95 19.36 3.50
C VAL A 38 10.59 18.43 2.46
N ARG A 39 11.92 18.24 2.49
CA ARG A 39 12.58 17.30 1.58
C ARG A 39 12.10 15.88 1.73
N ALA A 40 11.89 15.41 2.97
CA ALA A 40 11.40 14.06 3.23
C ALA A 40 9.94 13.88 2.76
N LEU A 41 9.08 14.89 2.95
CA LEU A 41 7.71 14.86 2.40
C LEU A 41 7.72 14.83 0.88
N ASN A 42 8.54 15.68 0.24
CA ASN A 42 8.69 15.68 -1.21
C ASN A 42 9.18 14.34 -1.76
N ALA A 43 10.10 13.67 -1.06
CA ALA A 43 10.56 12.32 -1.42
C ALA A 43 9.46 11.25 -1.29
N LEU A 44 8.40 11.54 -0.54
CA LEU A 44 7.21 10.71 -0.37
C LEU A 44 6.05 11.15 -1.29
N ASN A 45 6.32 11.99 -2.30
CA ASN A 45 5.33 12.59 -3.20
C ASN A 45 4.25 13.44 -2.47
N ILE A 46 4.60 14.06 -1.36
CA ILE A 46 3.77 15.01 -0.60
C ILE A 46 4.38 16.39 -0.80
N HIS A 47 3.86 17.16 -1.75
CA HIS A 47 4.46 18.41 -2.22
C HIS A 47 3.70 19.66 -1.76
N THR A 48 2.40 19.53 -1.51
CA THR A 48 1.48 20.65 -1.30
C THR A 48 0.74 20.54 0.04
N LEU A 49 0.14 21.65 0.45
CA LEU A 49 -0.77 21.66 1.59
C LEU A 49 -1.97 20.73 1.36
N ALA A 50 -2.49 20.69 0.13
CA ALA A 50 -3.58 19.80 -0.25
C ALA A 50 -3.23 18.31 -0.04
N ASP A 51 -1.98 17.91 -0.32
CA ASP A 51 -1.52 16.54 -0.07
C ASP A 51 -1.52 16.21 1.43
N VAL A 52 -1.07 17.18 2.27
CA VAL A 52 -1.09 17.02 3.73
C VAL A 52 -2.51 16.96 4.27
N GLU A 53 -3.42 17.77 3.74
CA GLU A 53 -4.85 17.76 4.10
C GLU A 53 -5.53 16.45 3.70
N ALA A 54 -5.26 15.97 2.49
CA ALA A 54 -5.83 14.72 1.98
C ALA A 54 -5.37 13.50 2.78
N LEU A 55 -4.08 13.44 3.14
CA LEU A 55 -3.52 12.33 3.93
C LEU A 55 -3.79 12.47 5.43
N GLY A 56 -3.90 13.69 5.92
CA GLY A 56 -3.98 14.03 7.33
C GLY A 56 -2.61 14.10 8.03
N ALA A 57 -2.49 15.04 8.98
CA ALA A 57 -1.24 15.34 9.69
C ALA A 57 -0.63 14.11 10.40
N ALA A 58 -1.46 13.28 11.02
CA ALA A 58 -1.03 12.08 11.73
C ALA A 58 -0.40 11.05 10.78
N HIS A 59 -0.98 10.86 9.60
CA HIS A 59 -0.45 9.94 8.59
C HIS A 59 0.85 10.45 7.97
N CYS A 60 0.92 11.73 7.60
CA CYS A 60 2.17 12.35 7.15
C CYS A 60 3.30 12.20 8.19
N PHE A 61 2.99 12.39 9.47
CA PHE A 61 3.95 12.18 10.55
C PHE A 61 4.41 10.72 10.66
N ALA A 62 3.50 9.76 10.49
CA ALA A 62 3.81 8.34 10.50
C ALA A 62 4.71 7.94 9.31
N LEU A 63 4.43 8.45 8.10
CA LEU A 63 5.25 8.26 6.90
C LEU A 63 6.66 8.81 7.08
N LEU A 64 6.80 10.03 7.64
CA LEU A 64 8.10 10.62 7.96
C LEU A 64 8.90 9.76 8.95
N LYS A 65 8.25 9.19 9.97
CA LYS A 65 8.91 8.25 10.89
C LYS A 65 9.31 6.95 10.20
N ALA A 66 8.44 6.42 9.37
CA ALA A 66 8.71 5.20 8.59
C ALA A 66 9.88 5.39 7.60
N SER A 67 10.12 6.61 7.10
CA SER A 67 11.28 6.93 6.27
C SER A 67 12.62 7.01 7.02
N GLY A 68 12.61 6.73 8.34
CA GLY A 68 13.81 6.78 9.18
C GLY A 68 14.16 8.17 9.69
N LEU A 69 13.33 9.18 9.40
CA LEU A 69 13.59 10.54 9.85
C LEU A 69 13.37 10.68 11.36
N THR A 70 14.38 11.14 12.07
CA THR A 70 14.27 11.46 13.51
C THR A 70 13.50 12.76 13.68
N ILE A 71 12.23 12.66 14.09
CA ILE A 71 11.31 13.78 14.31
C ILE A 71 10.63 13.66 15.67
N THR A 72 10.18 14.79 16.19
CA THR A 72 9.51 14.89 17.48
C THR A 72 8.04 15.25 17.32
N LYS A 73 7.30 15.26 18.43
CA LYS A 73 5.90 15.72 18.44
C LYS A 73 5.73 17.15 17.91
N SER A 74 6.78 17.98 17.96
CA SER A 74 6.74 19.32 17.37
C SER A 74 6.42 19.28 15.87
N THR A 75 6.96 18.31 15.14
CA THR A 75 6.64 18.11 13.71
C THR A 75 5.17 17.71 13.52
N LEU A 76 4.61 16.86 14.40
CA LEU A 76 3.19 16.53 14.36
C LEU A 76 2.30 17.77 14.59
N TRP A 77 2.70 18.65 15.54
CA TRP A 77 2.00 19.92 15.77
C TRP A 77 2.09 20.87 14.58
N GLN A 78 3.25 20.94 13.92
CA GLN A 78 3.42 21.75 12.72
C GLN A 78 2.55 21.26 11.57
N LEU A 79 2.50 19.94 11.31
CA LEU A 79 1.63 19.34 10.31
C LEU A 79 0.14 19.55 10.64
N GLY A 80 -0.23 19.37 11.92
CA GLY A 80 -1.61 19.62 12.37
C GLY A 80 -2.02 21.09 12.23
N ALA A 81 -1.10 22.01 12.50
CA ALA A 81 -1.31 23.45 12.33
C ALA A 81 -1.54 23.83 10.87
N LEU A 82 -0.82 23.22 9.92
CA LEU A 82 -1.06 23.40 8.48
C LEU A 82 -2.48 23.00 8.09
N VAL A 83 -2.94 21.83 8.53
CA VAL A 83 -4.31 21.35 8.26
C VAL A 83 -5.39 22.22 8.91
N CYS A 84 -5.08 22.85 10.04
CA CYS A 84 -5.99 23.75 10.74
C CYS A 84 -5.85 25.21 10.28
N HIS A 85 -5.02 25.52 9.29
CA HIS A 85 -4.71 26.89 8.82
C HIS A 85 -4.33 27.85 9.96
N THR A 86 -3.47 27.37 10.88
CA THR A 86 -3.03 28.10 12.08
C THR A 86 -1.53 27.90 12.32
N THR A 87 -1.02 28.28 13.50
CA THR A 87 0.36 28.02 13.90
C THR A 87 0.42 26.95 15.01
N ALA A 88 1.55 26.24 15.12
CA ALA A 88 1.73 25.20 16.12
C ALA A 88 1.61 25.71 17.58
N GLN A 89 1.89 27.01 17.82
CA GLN A 89 1.70 27.67 19.10
C GLN A 89 0.25 27.94 19.45
N GLN A 90 -0.60 28.16 18.42
CA GLN A 90 -2.03 28.44 18.57
C GLN A 90 -2.89 27.20 18.70
N LEU A 91 -2.33 26.00 18.43
CA LEU A 91 -3.06 24.75 18.69
C LEU A 91 -3.33 24.58 20.18
N SER A 92 -4.60 24.36 20.52
CA SER A 92 -5.00 24.12 21.91
C SER A 92 -4.44 22.77 22.44
N PRO A 93 -4.37 22.58 23.77
CA PRO A 93 -3.99 21.29 24.35
C PRO A 93 -4.86 20.13 23.84
N GLU A 94 -6.17 20.36 23.68
CA GLU A 94 -7.15 19.38 23.21
C GLU A 94 -6.86 18.99 21.75
N GLN A 95 -6.59 19.96 20.87
CA GLN A 95 -6.21 19.70 19.47
C GLN A 95 -4.91 18.88 19.38
N LYS A 96 -3.90 19.20 20.19
CA LYS A 96 -2.66 18.42 20.28
C LYS A 96 -2.92 17.00 20.77
N GLN A 97 -3.82 16.82 21.72
CA GLN A 97 -4.21 15.50 22.21
C GLN A 97 -4.94 14.69 21.11
N VAL A 98 -5.86 15.30 20.36
CA VAL A 98 -6.54 14.67 19.22
C VAL A 98 -5.53 14.23 18.15
N LEU A 99 -4.59 15.07 17.77
CA LEU A 99 -3.53 14.72 16.80
C LEU A 99 -2.66 13.55 17.30
N GLN A 100 -2.32 13.54 18.58
CA GLN A 100 -1.55 12.45 19.17
C GLN A 100 -2.35 11.14 19.22
N ALA A 101 -3.62 11.19 19.60
CA ALA A 101 -4.51 10.04 19.61
C ALA A 101 -4.72 9.49 18.19
N ALA A 102 -4.91 10.37 17.20
CA ALA A 102 -5.01 9.99 15.79
C ALA A 102 -3.74 9.26 15.31
N TYR A 103 -2.55 9.78 15.64
CA TYR A 103 -1.30 9.10 15.33
C TYR A 103 -1.15 7.74 16.02
N GLN A 104 -1.54 7.63 17.29
CA GLN A 104 -1.47 6.37 18.05
C GLN A 104 -2.46 5.31 17.57
N ALA A 105 -3.57 5.74 16.97
CA ALA A 105 -4.60 4.85 16.42
C ALA A 105 -4.27 4.34 15.00
N LEU A 106 -3.24 4.91 14.34
CA LEU A 106 -2.83 4.43 13.01
C LEU A 106 -2.24 3.02 13.09
N PRO A 107 -2.59 2.16 12.14
CA PRO A 107 -1.86 0.91 11.94
C PRO A 107 -0.39 1.21 11.57
N PRO A 108 0.51 0.21 11.67
CA PRO A 108 1.88 0.35 11.18
C PRO A 108 1.91 0.83 9.73
N VAL A 109 2.62 1.92 9.49
CA VAL A 109 2.78 2.50 8.15
C VAL A 109 4.03 1.92 7.51
N HIS A 110 3.88 1.34 6.33
CA HIS A 110 4.98 0.82 5.52
C HIS A 110 5.16 1.68 4.27
N LEU A 111 6.41 1.97 3.94
CA LEU A 111 6.75 2.63 2.68
C LEU A 111 6.83 1.59 1.54
N PRO A 112 6.58 2.00 0.29
CA PRO A 112 6.87 1.13 -0.85
C PRO A 112 8.35 0.72 -0.84
N PRO A 113 8.70 -0.48 -1.36
CA PRO A 113 10.08 -0.82 -1.63
C PRO A 113 10.69 0.18 -2.62
N ASN A 114 12.02 0.24 -2.74
CA ASN A 114 12.62 1.07 -3.77
C ASN A 114 12.25 0.55 -5.18
N SER A 115 12.33 1.42 -6.19
CA SER A 115 11.85 1.11 -7.53
C SER A 115 12.62 -0.04 -8.21
N GLU A 116 13.91 -0.18 -7.93
CA GLU A 116 14.74 -1.26 -8.48
C GLU A 116 14.32 -2.63 -7.90
N GLU A 117 14.12 -2.70 -6.58
CA GLU A 117 13.59 -3.90 -5.92
C GLU A 117 12.19 -4.26 -6.43
N GLN A 118 11.31 -3.26 -6.54
CA GLN A 118 9.95 -3.48 -7.06
C GLN A 118 9.99 -4.09 -8.46
N HIS A 119 10.80 -3.51 -9.36
CA HIS A 119 10.93 -3.99 -10.73
C HIS A 119 11.47 -5.42 -10.78
N SER A 120 12.55 -5.70 -10.05
CA SER A 120 13.19 -7.01 -10.02
C SER A 120 12.26 -8.13 -9.53
N TYR A 121 11.54 -7.91 -8.43
CA TYR A 121 10.64 -8.92 -7.87
C TYR A 121 9.35 -9.06 -8.69
N MET A 122 8.84 -7.99 -9.28
CA MET A 122 7.70 -8.08 -10.19
C MET A 122 8.08 -8.81 -11.48
N GLN A 123 9.30 -8.64 -11.98
CA GLN A 123 9.79 -9.42 -13.11
C GLN A 123 9.80 -10.93 -12.80
N ALA A 124 10.22 -11.32 -11.59
CA ALA A 124 10.15 -12.71 -11.17
C ALA A 124 8.69 -13.23 -11.05
N ALA A 125 7.74 -12.36 -10.68
CA ALA A 125 6.31 -12.71 -10.70
C ALA A 125 5.78 -12.85 -12.14
N LEU A 126 6.23 -12.00 -13.07
CA LEU A 126 5.90 -12.10 -14.50
C LEU A 126 6.40 -13.41 -15.13
N GLU A 127 7.62 -13.87 -14.75
CA GLU A 127 8.11 -15.20 -15.18
C GLU A 127 7.17 -16.32 -14.75
N GLN A 128 6.62 -16.25 -13.54
CA GLN A 128 5.62 -17.21 -13.06
C GLN A 128 4.30 -17.08 -13.85
N ALA A 129 3.86 -15.87 -14.16
CA ALA A 129 2.66 -15.65 -14.96
C ALA A 129 2.81 -16.20 -16.39
N GLN A 130 4.00 -16.08 -17.00
CA GLN A 130 4.32 -16.70 -18.29
C GLN A 130 4.26 -18.23 -18.22
N ALA A 131 4.76 -18.82 -17.12
CA ALA A 131 4.66 -20.27 -16.88
C ALA A 131 3.20 -20.72 -16.80
N ALA A 132 2.32 -19.98 -16.10
CA ALA A 132 0.88 -20.22 -16.07
C ALA A 132 0.29 -20.20 -17.48
N ALA A 133 0.57 -19.15 -18.27
CA ALA A 133 0.07 -19.01 -19.65
C ALA A 133 0.45 -20.21 -20.53
N SER A 134 1.70 -20.68 -20.44
CA SER A 134 2.20 -21.81 -21.22
C SER A 134 1.50 -23.13 -20.90
N GLN A 135 0.89 -23.23 -19.71
CA GLN A 135 0.13 -24.38 -19.23
C GLN A 135 -1.39 -24.22 -19.41
N GLY A 136 -1.82 -23.13 -20.07
CA GLY A 136 -3.24 -22.86 -20.32
C GLY A 136 -3.99 -22.25 -19.13
N GLU A 137 -3.30 -21.91 -18.05
CA GLU A 137 -3.82 -21.25 -16.87
C GLU A 137 -3.91 -19.73 -17.07
N MET A 138 -4.73 -19.06 -16.25
CA MET A 138 -4.71 -17.58 -16.19
C MET A 138 -3.28 -17.09 -15.89
N PRO A 139 -2.75 -16.13 -16.66
CA PRO A 139 -1.37 -15.68 -16.54
C PRO A 139 -1.17 -14.79 -15.32
N ILE A 140 -1.31 -15.38 -14.15
CA ILE A 140 -1.08 -14.73 -12.86
C ILE A 140 0.06 -15.44 -12.17
N GLY A 141 1.06 -14.66 -11.76
CA GLY A 141 2.22 -15.13 -11.02
C GLY A 141 2.42 -14.32 -9.75
N ALA A 142 2.94 -14.98 -8.73
CA ALA A 142 3.25 -14.37 -7.46
C ALA A 142 4.59 -14.84 -6.91
N VAL A 143 5.29 -13.94 -6.21
CA VAL A 143 6.47 -14.26 -5.44
C VAL A 143 6.37 -13.70 -4.03
N VAL A 144 6.96 -14.39 -3.05
CA VAL A 144 7.08 -13.92 -1.67
C VAL A 144 8.54 -13.63 -1.37
N VAL A 145 8.80 -12.43 -0.88
CA VAL A 145 10.14 -11.94 -0.53
C VAL A 145 10.26 -11.81 0.98
N TYR A 146 11.30 -12.33 1.54
CA TYR A 146 11.66 -12.21 2.95
C TYR A 146 13.13 -11.81 3.06
N GLN A 147 13.43 -10.75 3.82
CA GLN A 147 14.79 -10.21 4.00
C GLN A 147 15.56 -10.01 2.68
N GLY A 148 14.89 -9.48 1.65
CA GLY A 148 15.48 -9.22 0.34
C GLY A 148 15.68 -10.47 -0.53
N GLN A 149 15.19 -11.65 -0.14
CA GLN A 149 15.31 -12.87 -0.91
C GLN A 149 13.93 -13.43 -1.28
N ILE A 150 13.78 -13.91 -2.51
CA ILE A 150 12.58 -14.63 -2.92
C ILE A 150 12.61 -16.02 -2.27
N ILE A 151 11.67 -16.27 -1.36
CA ILE A 151 11.53 -17.54 -0.64
C ILE A 151 10.44 -18.45 -1.22
N ALA A 152 9.53 -17.88 -2.02
CA ALA A 152 8.49 -18.66 -2.70
C ALA A 152 8.16 -18.03 -4.06
N ARG A 153 7.86 -18.89 -5.04
CA ARG A 153 7.37 -18.55 -6.37
C ARG A 153 6.16 -19.42 -6.66
N ALA A 154 5.13 -18.89 -7.29
CA ALA A 154 3.95 -19.64 -7.69
C ALA A 154 3.22 -18.96 -8.84
N HIS A 155 2.41 -19.71 -9.54
CA HIS A 155 1.50 -19.25 -10.57
C HIS A 155 0.16 -19.94 -10.41
N ASN A 156 -0.85 -19.49 -11.13
CA ASN A 156 -2.15 -20.15 -11.13
C ASN A 156 -2.03 -21.60 -11.62
N GLU A 157 -2.67 -22.51 -10.90
CA GLU A 157 -2.72 -23.95 -11.19
C GLU A 157 -4.17 -24.47 -11.05
N CYS A 158 -5.19 -23.61 -11.21
CA CYS A 158 -6.60 -23.95 -10.94
C CYS A 158 -7.14 -25.05 -11.84
N VAL A 159 -6.81 -25.01 -13.13
CA VAL A 159 -7.23 -26.01 -14.11
C VAL A 159 -6.50 -27.33 -13.86
N GLN A 160 -5.20 -27.29 -13.63
CA GLN A 160 -4.36 -28.46 -13.41
C GLN A 160 -4.74 -29.20 -12.13
N GLN A 161 -4.96 -28.46 -11.04
CA GLN A 161 -5.29 -29.02 -9.73
C GLN A 161 -6.80 -29.28 -9.56
N HIS A 162 -7.66 -28.85 -10.51
CA HIS A 162 -9.12 -28.87 -10.35
C HIS A 162 -9.57 -28.22 -9.04
N PHE A 163 -8.88 -27.16 -8.62
CA PHE A 163 -9.08 -26.52 -7.32
C PHE A 163 -9.08 -25.00 -7.43
N ILE A 164 -10.19 -24.37 -7.06
CA ILE A 164 -10.36 -22.92 -7.12
C ILE A 164 -9.38 -22.15 -6.21
N GLY A 165 -8.90 -22.77 -5.16
CA GLY A 165 -7.91 -22.18 -4.25
C GLY A 165 -6.48 -22.18 -4.79
N ALA A 166 -6.21 -22.79 -5.95
CA ALA A 166 -4.87 -22.85 -6.55
C ALA A 166 -4.50 -21.55 -7.31
N HIS A 167 -4.82 -20.39 -6.72
CA HIS A 167 -4.36 -19.11 -7.20
C HIS A 167 -2.87 -18.88 -6.86
N ALA A 168 -2.20 -18.10 -7.68
CA ALA A 168 -0.76 -17.80 -7.51
C ALA A 168 -0.42 -17.32 -6.10
N GLU A 169 -1.21 -16.40 -5.54
CA GLU A 169 -1.00 -15.84 -4.20
C GLU A 169 -1.17 -16.91 -3.12
N MET A 170 -2.22 -17.74 -3.23
CA MET A 170 -2.50 -18.81 -2.27
C MET A 170 -1.38 -19.83 -2.22
N LEU A 171 -0.91 -20.26 -3.38
CA LEU A 171 0.20 -21.20 -3.50
C LEU A 171 1.52 -20.58 -3.04
N ALA A 172 1.77 -19.29 -3.33
CA ALA A 172 2.94 -18.58 -2.86
C ALA A 172 2.96 -18.45 -1.34
N LEU A 173 1.83 -18.09 -0.71
CA LEU A 173 1.69 -18.05 0.76
C LEU A 173 1.93 -19.42 1.39
N GLN A 174 1.35 -20.49 0.82
CA GLN A 174 1.56 -21.85 1.31
C GLN A 174 3.04 -22.24 1.27
N ARG A 175 3.72 -22.01 0.14
CA ARG A 175 5.15 -22.30 -0.04
C ARG A 175 6.02 -21.48 0.90
N ALA A 176 5.74 -20.19 1.04
CA ALA A 176 6.46 -19.32 1.98
C ALA A 176 6.26 -19.75 3.45
N GLY A 177 5.02 -20.10 3.81
CA GLY A 177 4.70 -20.61 5.14
C GLY A 177 5.46 -21.89 5.47
N ALA A 178 5.62 -22.79 4.50
CA ALA A 178 6.43 -24.01 4.65
C ALA A 178 7.91 -23.70 4.86
N VAL A 179 8.47 -22.72 4.11
CA VAL A 179 9.87 -22.30 4.26
C VAL A 179 10.12 -21.68 5.64
N LEU A 180 9.24 -20.79 6.09
CA LEU A 180 9.39 -20.06 7.35
C LEU A 180 8.84 -20.83 8.56
N GLN A 181 8.23 -22.01 8.36
CA GLN A 181 7.54 -22.79 9.39
C GLN A 181 6.54 -21.93 10.19
N SER A 182 5.84 -21.03 9.49
CA SER A 182 4.90 -20.07 10.06
C SER A 182 3.77 -19.74 9.08
N TYR A 183 2.53 -19.70 9.56
CA TYR A 183 1.41 -19.17 8.80
C TYR A 183 1.35 -17.63 8.82
N ARG A 184 2.10 -16.99 9.73
CA ARG A 184 2.22 -15.53 9.80
C ARG A 184 3.47 -15.08 9.04
N LEU A 185 3.28 -14.24 8.04
CA LEU A 185 4.31 -13.78 7.13
C LEU A 185 4.55 -12.26 7.29
N SER A 186 4.58 -11.80 8.55
CA SER A 186 4.55 -10.37 8.92
C SER A 186 5.71 -9.53 8.37
N GLU A 187 6.85 -10.17 8.07
CA GLU A 187 8.03 -9.50 7.49
C GLU A 187 8.17 -9.74 5.98
N CYS A 188 7.16 -10.39 5.36
CA CYS A 188 7.21 -10.72 3.94
C CYS A 188 6.53 -9.65 3.08
N ASP A 189 7.10 -9.42 1.91
CA ASP A 189 6.48 -8.71 0.80
C ASP A 189 5.97 -9.71 -0.22
N VAL A 190 4.78 -9.48 -0.76
CA VAL A 190 4.19 -10.30 -1.83
C VAL A 190 4.07 -9.47 -3.09
N TYR A 191 4.65 -9.95 -4.17
CA TYR A 191 4.51 -9.36 -5.50
C TYR A 191 3.61 -10.26 -6.33
N VAL A 192 2.61 -9.68 -6.98
CA VAL A 192 1.65 -10.39 -7.84
C VAL A 192 1.33 -9.57 -9.08
N THR A 193 1.19 -10.22 -10.22
CA THR A 193 1.02 -9.51 -11.51
C THR A 193 -0.32 -8.81 -11.66
N VAL A 194 -1.36 -9.26 -10.95
CA VAL A 194 -2.74 -8.74 -11.01
C VAL A 194 -3.25 -8.49 -9.59
N GLU A 195 -4.14 -7.51 -9.43
CA GLU A 195 -4.80 -7.20 -8.17
C GLU A 195 -5.44 -8.44 -7.53
N PRO A 196 -5.15 -8.76 -6.27
CA PRO A 196 -5.72 -9.91 -5.58
C PRO A 196 -7.24 -9.88 -5.51
N CYS A 197 -7.87 -11.03 -5.78
CA CYS A 197 -9.30 -11.22 -5.57
C CYS A 197 -9.65 -11.31 -4.07
N MET A 198 -10.93 -11.36 -3.75
CA MET A 198 -11.42 -11.41 -2.36
C MET A 198 -10.82 -12.56 -1.54
N MET A 199 -10.70 -13.75 -2.12
CA MET A 199 -10.11 -14.92 -1.44
C MET A 199 -8.64 -14.67 -1.11
N CYS A 200 -7.86 -14.22 -2.09
CA CYS A 200 -6.43 -13.96 -1.92
C CYS A 200 -6.17 -12.78 -1.00
N ALA A 201 -6.93 -11.69 -1.13
CA ALA A 201 -6.84 -10.54 -0.24
C ALA A 201 -7.11 -10.92 1.21
N GLY A 202 -8.15 -11.73 1.46
CA GLY A 202 -8.45 -12.27 2.77
C GLY A 202 -7.30 -13.11 3.34
N ALA A 203 -6.70 -13.98 2.53
CA ALA A 203 -5.56 -14.81 2.93
C ALA A 203 -4.31 -13.97 3.25
N LEU A 204 -3.99 -12.96 2.40
CA LEU A 204 -2.88 -12.03 2.60
C LEU A 204 -3.00 -11.27 3.92
N LEU A 205 -4.21 -10.77 4.24
CA LEU A 205 -4.48 -10.09 5.51
C LEU A 205 -4.36 -11.04 6.70
N GLN A 206 -4.89 -12.26 6.61
CA GLN A 206 -4.81 -13.25 7.68
C GLN A 206 -3.37 -13.74 7.91
N ALA A 207 -2.58 -13.86 6.85
CA ALA A 207 -1.15 -14.14 6.95
C ALA A 207 -0.35 -12.94 7.49
N ARG A 208 -0.94 -11.76 7.59
CA ARG A 208 -0.33 -10.51 8.06
C ARG A 208 0.90 -10.11 7.25
N VAL A 209 0.88 -10.31 5.94
CA VAL A 209 2.02 -9.90 5.12
C VAL A 209 2.27 -8.40 5.26
N LYS A 210 3.53 -8.00 5.21
CA LYS A 210 3.95 -6.62 5.41
C LYS A 210 3.46 -5.72 4.27
N ARG A 211 3.71 -6.12 3.03
CA ARG A 211 3.34 -5.37 1.83
C ARG A 211 2.85 -6.31 0.74
N VAL A 212 1.87 -5.83 -0.03
CA VAL A 212 1.43 -6.45 -1.28
C VAL A 212 1.65 -5.44 -2.40
N ILE A 213 2.42 -5.83 -3.40
CA ILE A 213 2.71 -5.02 -4.58
C ILE A 213 2.12 -5.73 -5.79
N TYR A 214 1.20 -5.08 -6.52
CA TYR A 214 0.57 -5.68 -7.68
C TYR A 214 0.75 -4.84 -8.94
N GLY A 215 0.76 -5.52 -10.09
CA GLY A 215 1.05 -4.88 -11.38
C GLY A 215 -0.11 -4.06 -11.89
N ILE A 216 -1.27 -4.69 -12.09
CA ILE A 216 -2.47 -4.05 -12.65
C ILE A 216 -3.71 -4.27 -11.78
N ALA A 217 -4.62 -3.30 -11.80
CA ALA A 217 -5.94 -3.40 -11.21
C ALA A 217 -6.81 -4.44 -11.96
N GLU A 218 -7.69 -5.15 -11.24
CA GLU A 218 -8.66 -6.09 -11.80
C GLU A 218 -10.09 -5.60 -11.58
N ALA A 219 -10.64 -4.99 -12.62
CA ALA A 219 -11.91 -4.28 -12.55
C ALA A 219 -13.13 -5.16 -12.20
N LYS A 220 -13.06 -6.48 -12.35
CA LYS A 220 -14.20 -7.38 -12.12
C LYS A 220 -14.17 -8.06 -10.75
N THR A 221 -12.99 -8.47 -10.30
CA THR A 221 -12.84 -9.31 -9.12
C THR A 221 -11.81 -8.80 -8.13
N GLY A 222 -11.10 -7.71 -8.47
CA GLY A 222 -10.09 -7.10 -7.61
C GLY A 222 -10.70 -6.63 -6.29
N ALA A 223 -10.06 -6.98 -5.19
CA ALA A 223 -10.60 -6.72 -3.86
C ALA A 223 -9.87 -5.61 -3.11
N ILE A 224 -8.72 -5.14 -3.60
CA ILE A 224 -7.89 -4.18 -2.89
C ILE A 224 -8.41 -2.75 -3.11
N GLU A 225 -8.55 -2.33 -4.37
CA GLU A 225 -8.99 -0.98 -4.74
C GLU A 225 -10.18 -0.98 -5.70
N SER A 226 -10.34 -2.05 -6.54
CA SER A 226 -11.31 -2.03 -7.64
C SER A 226 -12.75 -2.24 -7.16
N GLN A 227 -13.09 -3.38 -6.57
CA GLN A 227 -14.47 -3.73 -6.23
C GLN A 227 -14.79 -3.59 -4.73
N LEU A 228 -14.01 -4.22 -3.86
CA LEU A 228 -14.30 -4.26 -2.42
C LEU A 228 -13.59 -3.17 -1.63
N GLN A 229 -12.55 -2.56 -2.21
CA GLN A 229 -11.76 -1.50 -1.57
C GLN A 229 -11.29 -1.87 -0.16
N ILE A 230 -10.86 -3.13 0.03
CA ILE A 230 -10.51 -3.70 1.32
C ILE A 230 -9.39 -2.90 2.03
N ALA A 231 -8.55 -2.23 1.25
CA ALA A 231 -7.51 -1.33 1.75
C ALA A 231 -8.05 -0.14 2.56
N THR A 232 -9.32 0.23 2.36
CA THR A 232 -9.97 1.37 3.06
C THR A 232 -10.78 0.95 4.30
N HIS A 233 -10.95 -0.35 4.55
CA HIS A 233 -11.75 -0.85 5.66
C HIS A 233 -10.98 -0.89 6.97
N ASN A 234 -11.10 0.14 7.79
CA ASN A 234 -10.41 0.30 9.08
C ASN A 234 -10.79 -0.75 10.15
N HIS A 235 -11.86 -1.50 9.95
CA HIS A 235 -12.32 -2.53 10.90
C HIS A 235 -11.58 -3.87 10.74
N LEU A 236 -10.89 -4.06 9.62
CA LEU A 236 -10.01 -5.20 9.45
C LEU A 236 -8.70 -4.89 10.20
N ASN A 237 -8.19 -5.85 10.94
CA ASN A 237 -6.92 -5.71 11.66
C ASN A 237 -5.75 -5.64 10.65
N GLN A 238 -5.68 -4.51 9.93
CA GLN A 238 -4.79 -4.33 8.79
C GLN A 238 -3.40 -3.93 9.26
N HIS A 239 -2.44 -4.78 8.98
CA HIS A 239 -1.02 -4.47 9.06
C HIS A 239 -0.35 -4.50 7.69
N THR A 240 -1.10 -4.80 6.63
CA THR A 240 -0.63 -4.95 5.25
C THR A 240 -0.77 -3.64 4.50
N ALA A 241 0.30 -3.15 3.91
CA ALA A 241 0.26 -2.04 2.96
C ALA A 241 0.13 -2.56 1.53
N PHE A 242 -0.62 -1.82 0.69
CA PHE A 242 -0.87 -2.18 -0.70
C PHE A 242 -0.28 -1.12 -1.63
N PHE A 243 0.39 -1.56 -2.69
CA PHE A 243 0.99 -0.70 -3.73
C PHE A 243 0.68 -1.29 -5.10
N SER A 244 0.37 -0.42 -6.08
CA SER A 244 0.00 -0.83 -7.44
C SER A 244 0.87 -0.18 -8.50
N GLY A 245 0.77 -0.67 -9.74
CA GLY A 245 1.36 -0.05 -10.91
C GLY A 245 2.78 -0.52 -11.26
N THR A 246 3.38 -1.40 -10.50
CA THR A 246 4.73 -1.91 -10.79
C THR A 246 4.69 -2.84 -12.01
N ASN A 247 5.50 -2.53 -13.06
CA ASN A 247 5.53 -3.24 -14.35
C ASN A 247 4.13 -3.38 -15.00
N ALA A 248 3.28 -2.36 -14.86
CA ALA A 248 1.87 -2.43 -15.27
C ALA A 248 1.69 -2.73 -16.77
N GLU A 249 2.57 -2.21 -17.62
CA GLU A 249 2.53 -2.46 -19.08
C GLU A 249 2.75 -3.94 -19.39
N GLU A 250 3.80 -4.54 -18.84
CA GLU A 250 4.13 -5.95 -19.07
C GLU A 250 3.04 -6.87 -18.53
N CYS A 251 2.53 -6.58 -17.35
CA CYS A 251 1.40 -7.33 -16.76
C CYS A 251 0.15 -7.26 -17.64
N ARG A 252 -0.16 -6.07 -18.16
CA ARG A 252 -1.32 -5.86 -19.04
C ARG A 252 -1.17 -6.59 -20.36
N HIS A 253 0.00 -6.50 -21.00
CA HIS A 253 0.27 -7.17 -22.25
C HIS A 253 0.13 -8.68 -22.13
N LEU A 254 0.70 -9.28 -21.10
CA LEU A 254 0.62 -10.71 -20.86
C LEU A 254 -0.84 -11.19 -20.72
N MET A 255 -1.67 -10.46 -19.96
CA MET A 255 -3.09 -10.75 -19.84
C MET A 255 -3.84 -10.63 -21.17
N GLN A 256 -3.59 -9.55 -21.92
CA GLN A 256 -4.25 -9.33 -23.21
C GLN A 256 -3.89 -10.41 -24.24
N ASP A 257 -2.63 -10.80 -24.32
CA ASP A 257 -2.17 -11.80 -25.29
C ASP A 257 -2.73 -13.18 -24.98
N PHE A 258 -2.84 -13.54 -23.70
CA PHE A 258 -3.53 -14.76 -23.30
C PHE A 258 -4.99 -14.80 -23.77
N PHE A 259 -5.74 -13.72 -23.58
CA PHE A 259 -7.14 -13.68 -24.03
C PHE A 259 -7.29 -13.61 -25.54
N LYS A 260 -6.33 -13.00 -26.26
CA LYS A 260 -6.32 -13.04 -27.74
C LYS A 260 -6.10 -14.47 -28.26
N SER A 261 -5.23 -15.23 -27.62
CA SER A 261 -4.90 -16.61 -28.02
C SER A 261 -6.04 -17.61 -27.75
N LYS A 262 -7.02 -17.26 -26.91
CA LYS A 262 -8.19 -18.09 -26.55
C LYS A 262 -9.43 -17.80 -27.42
N ARG A 263 -9.38 -16.76 -28.26
CA ARG A 263 -10.44 -16.39 -29.22
C ARG A 263 -10.18 -17.04 -30.58
#